data_8e4094ee2919f8dd218bc96d504883c5
#
_entry.id   8e4094ee2919f8dd218bc96d504883c5
#
_cell.length_a   1.000
_cell.length_b   1.000
_cell.length_c   1.000
_cell.angle_alpha   90.00
_cell.angle_beta   90.00
_cell.angle_gamma   90.00
#
_symmetry.space_group_name_H-M   'P 1'
#
loop_
_entity.id
_entity.type
_entity.pdbx_description
1 polymer ?
#
loop_
_entity_poly.entity_id
_entity_poly.type
_entity_poly.pdbx_seq_one_letter_code
_entity_poly.pdbx_strand_id
1 'polypeptide(L)'
;MAALNPPSYEVTARLLAPGISEIDARRERIRFDSSPGRSDQLPGPAELLCGALAACILKNVERFSELLSFSQHGALIRVSAERQERPPLFTQIRYELRLVTDESPRRLELLRRNLAAHGTVYNTLAGSCDVDGEVIAVDSLDTPRYPPEAPGGL
;
A
#
# COMPACT_ATOMS: atom_id res chain seq x y z
N MET A 1 1.06 24.30 27.80
CA MET A 1 1.16 23.55 26.54
C MET A 1 -0.23 23.25 26.05
N ALA A 2 -0.61 23.78 24.89
CA ALA A 2 -1.86 23.34 24.26
C ALA A 2 -1.69 21.87 23.86
N ALA A 3 -2.60 21.00 24.31
CA ALA A 3 -2.66 19.63 23.86
C ALA A 3 -2.89 19.67 22.34
N LEU A 4 -1.90 19.22 21.56
CA LEU A 4 -2.06 19.05 20.12
C LEU A 4 -3.15 17.99 19.94
N ASN A 5 -4.30 18.39 19.40
CA ASN A 5 -5.30 17.41 19.01
C ASN A 5 -4.66 16.37 18.09
N PRO A 6 -4.86 15.07 18.33
CA PRO A 6 -4.32 14.05 17.45
C PRO A 6 -4.84 14.26 16.02
N PRO A 7 -4.03 13.98 15.00
CA PRO A 7 -4.48 14.07 13.62
C PRO A 7 -5.74 13.22 13.40
N SER A 8 -6.73 13.77 12.74
CA SER A 8 -7.95 13.07 12.36
C SER A 8 -8.11 13.04 10.86
N TYR A 9 -8.73 11.99 10.36
CA TYR A 9 -8.91 11.75 8.92
C TYR A 9 -10.37 11.37 8.65
N GLU A 10 -10.91 11.86 7.56
CA GLU A 10 -12.28 11.60 7.15
C GLU A 10 -12.35 11.41 5.64
N VAL A 11 -13.17 10.47 5.22
CA VAL A 11 -13.59 10.31 3.84
C VAL A 11 -15.10 10.10 3.80
N THR A 12 -15.74 10.43 2.70
CA THR A 12 -17.14 10.06 2.44
C THR A 12 -17.21 9.11 1.26
N ALA A 13 -18.18 8.23 1.24
CA ALA A 13 -18.40 7.33 0.12
C ALA A 13 -19.89 7.26 -0.24
N ARG A 14 -20.18 7.06 -1.52
CA ARG A 14 -21.54 6.96 -2.02
C ARG A 14 -21.68 5.88 -3.09
N LEU A 15 -22.84 5.27 -3.14
CA LEU A 15 -23.24 4.39 -4.23
C LEU A 15 -23.66 5.26 -5.43
N LEU A 16 -23.03 5.04 -6.58
CA LEU A 16 -23.35 5.76 -7.83
C LEU A 16 -24.33 4.99 -8.69
N ALA A 17 -24.14 3.68 -8.80
CA ALA A 17 -24.95 2.74 -9.57
C ALA A 17 -24.76 1.34 -8.97
N PRO A 18 -25.58 0.35 -9.33
CA PRO A 18 -25.37 -1.02 -8.84
C PRO A 18 -23.93 -1.51 -9.08
N GLY A 19 -23.24 -1.84 -8.01
CA GLY A 19 -21.86 -2.33 -8.03
C GLY A 19 -20.77 -1.27 -8.23
N ILE A 20 -21.12 0.00 -8.39
CA ILE A 20 -20.15 1.10 -8.60
C ILE A 20 -20.33 2.15 -7.52
N SER A 21 -19.29 2.38 -6.76
CA SER A 21 -19.26 3.41 -5.71
C SER A 21 -18.03 4.33 -5.86
N GLU A 22 -18.05 5.39 -5.10
CA GLU A 22 -17.00 6.41 -5.14
C GLU A 22 -16.68 6.89 -3.72
N ILE A 23 -15.40 7.05 -3.44
CA ILE A 23 -14.88 7.68 -2.22
C ILE A 23 -14.44 9.10 -2.57
N ASP A 24 -14.92 10.08 -1.81
CA ASP A 24 -14.37 11.42 -1.81
C ASP A 24 -13.31 11.52 -0.70
N ALA A 25 -12.07 11.73 -1.09
CA ALA A 25 -10.94 11.93 -0.18
C ALA A 25 -10.26 13.27 -0.51
N ARG A 26 -10.51 14.29 0.28
CA ARG A 26 -10.09 15.67 0.04
C ARG A 26 -10.64 16.19 -1.31
N ARG A 27 -9.79 16.41 -2.32
CA ARG A 27 -10.16 16.89 -3.66
C ARG A 27 -10.20 15.76 -4.70
N GLU A 28 -9.87 14.54 -4.30
CA GLU A 28 -9.79 13.38 -5.18
C GLU A 28 -10.99 12.46 -5.02
N ARG A 29 -11.31 11.78 -6.09
CA ARG A 29 -12.38 10.79 -6.16
C ARG A 29 -11.82 9.46 -6.60
N ILE A 30 -12.15 8.41 -5.85
CA ILE A 30 -11.70 7.06 -6.10
C ILE A 30 -12.92 6.19 -6.36
N ARG A 31 -13.08 5.70 -7.57
CA ARG A 31 -14.13 4.71 -7.89
C ARG A 31 -13.70 3.33 -7.46
N PHE A 32 -14.63 2.57 -6.93
CA PHE A 32 -14.37 1.22 -6.47
C PHE A 32 -15.55 0.29 -6.72
N ASP A 33 -15.24 -1.02 -6.70
CA ASP A 33 -16.20 -2.09 -6.82
C ASP A 33 -16.94 -2.28 -5.48
N SER A 34 -18.24 -2.02 -5.49
CA SER A 34 -19.16 -2.29 -4.38
C SER A 34 -20.17 -3.38 -4.71
N SER A 35 -19.94 -4.17 -5.76
CA SER A 35 -20.78 -5.31 -6.12
C SER A 35 -20.69 -6.44 -5.06
N PRO A 36 -21.71 -7.29 -4.94
CA PRO A 36 -21.63 -8.47 -4.06
C PRO A 36 -20.56 -9.48 -4.48
N GLY A 37 -20.18 -9.49 -5.76
CA GLY A 37 -19.13 -10.33 -6.32
C GLY A 37 -17.80 -9.61 -6.39
N ARG A 38 -17.08 -9.82 -7.48
CA ARG A 38 -15.80 -9.20 -7.76
C ARG A 38 -15.80 -8.60 -9.17
N SER A 39 -15.41 -7.35 -9.29
CA SER A 39 -15.20 -6.68 -10.58
C SER A 39 -13.77 -6.90 -11.07
N ASP A 40 -13.62 -7.06 -12.38
CA ASP A 40 -12.29 -7.09 -13.03
C ASP A 40 -11.79 -5.69 -13.43
N GLN A 41 -12.62 -4.67 -13.28
CA GLN A 41 -12.34 -3.31 -13.75
C GLN A 41 -12.03 -2.32 -12.64
N LEU A 42 -12.66 -2.46 -11.48
CA LEU A 42 -12.50 -1.53 -10.37
C LEU A 42 -11.89 -2.22 -9.15
N PRO A 43 -11.06 -1.52 -8.38
CA PRO A 43 -10.53 -2.06 -7.15
C PRO A 43 -11.65 -2.27 -6.14
N GLY A 44 -11.61 -3.39 -5.42
CA GLY A 44 -12.47 -3.62 -4.27
C GLY A 44 -11.83 -3.15 -2.96
N PRO A 45 -12.50 -3.38 -1.82
CA PRO A 45 -12.00 -2.97 -0.51
C PRO A 45 -10.62 -3.58 -0.15
N ALA A 46 -10.35 -4.80 -0.60
CA ALA A 46 -9.08 -5.47 -0.37
C ALA A 46 -7.92 -4.76 -1.08
N GLU A 47 -8.10 -4.42 -2.35
CA GLU A 47 -7.12 -3.66 -3.12
C GLU A 47 -6.93 -2.25 -2.56
N LEU A 48 -7.99 -1.61 -2.09
CA LEU A 48 -7.89 -0.30 -1.42
C LEU A 48 -7.11 -0.38 -0.11
N LEU A 49 -7.28 -1.45 0.67
CA LEU A 49 -6.49 -1.69 1.88
C LEU A 49 -5.01 -1.90 1.56
N CYS A 50 -4.70 -2.74 0.57
CA CYS A 50 -3.33 -2.92 0.08
C CYS A 50 -2.74 -1.60 -0.43
N GLY A 51 -3.54 -0.82 -1.14
CA GLY A 51 -3.17 0.52 -1.61
C GLY A 51 -2.87 1.49 -0.47
N ALA A 52 -3.63 1.44 0.61
CA ALA A 52 -3.38 2.26 1.80
C ALA A 52 -2.03 1.92 2.46
N LEU A 53 -1.69 0.63 2.54
CA LEU A 53 -0.37 0.20 3.02
C LEU A 53 0.75 0.66 2.07
N ALA A 54 0.58 0.49 0.77
CA ALA A 54 1.54 0.95 -0.22
C ALA A 54 1.78 2.46 -0.11
N ALA A 55 0.72 3.24 0.00
CA ALA A 55 0.81 4.70 0.19
C ALA A 55 1.54 5.06 1.50
N CYS A 56 1.26 4.35 2.58
CA CYS A 56 1.93 4.51 3.86
C CYS A 56 3.44 4.27 3.75
N ILE A 57 3.83 3.19 3.10
CA ILE A 57 5.24 2.83 2.90
C ILE A 57 5.95 3.87 2.03
N LEU A 58 5.40 4.24 0.88
CA LEU A 58 6.00 5.23 -0.01
C LEU A 58 6.14 6.60 0.67
N LYS A 59 5.15 7.03 1.43
CA LYS A 59 5.24 8.26 2.22
C LYS A 59 6.36 8.21 3.26
N ASN A 60 6.59 7.08 3.90
CA ASN A 60 7.69 6.90 4.82
C ASN A 60 9.05 6.81 4.11
N VAL A 61 9.12 6.25 2.91
CA VAL A 61 10.34 6.31 2.07
C VAL A 61 10.75 7.77 1.85
N GLU A 62 9.84 8.63 1.42
CA GLU A 62 10.10 10.06 1.24
C GLU A 62 10.58 10.72 2.55
N ARG A 63 9.88 10.47 3.64
CA ARG A 63 10.23 11.00 4.97
C ARG A 63 11.63 10.59 5.40
N PHE A 64 11.99 9.32 5.26
CA PHE A 64 13.31 8.83 5.65
C PHE A 64 14.40 9.25 4.68
N SER A 65 14.08 9.45 3.41
CA SER A 65 15.03 10.05 2.46
C SER A 65 15.50 11.42 2.92
N GLU A 66 14.60 12.23 3.47
CA GLU A 66 14.97 13.51 4.07
C GLU A 66 15.73 13.35 5.39
N LEU A 67 15.17 12.59 6.34
CA LEU A 67 15.70 12.52 7.70
C LEU A 67 17.04 11.81 7.82
N LEU A 68 17.28 10.79 7.03
CA LEU A 68 18.48 9.95 7.08
C LEU A 68 19.42 10.18 5.90
N SER A 69 19.17 11.20 5.08
CA SER A 69 19.89 11.42 3.83
C SER A 69 20.01 10.12 3.02
N PHE A 70 18.89 9.39 2.92
CA PHE A 70 18.81 8.17 2.14
C PHE A 70 18.59 8.53 0.68
N SER A 71 19.50 8.08 -0.19
CA SER A 71 19.43 8.39 -1.62
C SER A 71 18.51 7.41 -2.34
N GLN A 72 17.51 7.93 -3.05
CA GLN A 72 16.66 7.14 -3.95
C GLN A 72 16.24 7.97 -5.16
N HIS A 73 16.13 7.33 -6.31
CA HIS A 73 15.76 7.94 -7.59
C HIS A 73 14.50 7.36 -8.21
N GLY A 74 13.73 6.67 -7.43
CA GLY A 74 12.47 6.06 -7.81
C GLY A 74 12.13 4.86 -6.93
N ALA A 75 10.84 4.61 -6.76
CA ALA A 75 10.32 3.54 -5.94
C ALA A 75 9.12 2.88 -6.61
N LEU A 76 9.06 1.56 -6.53
CA LEU A 76 7.91 0.75 -6.91
C LEU A 76 7.61 -0.20 -5.75
N ILE A 77 6.35 -0.29 -5.38
CA ILE A 77 5.92 -1.24 -4.34
C ILE A 77 4.82 -2.14 -4.88
N ARG A 78 4.95 -3.42 -4.58
CA ARG A 78 3.89 -4.42 -4.74
C ARG A 78 3.44 -4.85 -3.36
N VAL A 79 2.14 -4.89 -3.15
CA VAL A 79 1.52 -5.38 -1.91
C VAL A 79 0.54 -6.48 -2.26
N SER A 80 0.62 -7.59 -1.55
CA SER A 80 -0.32 -8.71 -1.65
C SER A 80 -0.85 -9.08 -0.27
N ALA A 81 -2.08 -9.55 -0.22
CA ALA A 81 -2.74 -9.96 1.00
C ALA A 81 -3.44 -11.30 0.80
N GLU A 82 -3.39 -12.15 1.83
CA GLU A 82 -4.15 -13.38 1.91
C GLU A 82 -5.22 -13.27 2.97
N ARG A 83 -6.41 -13.79 2.67
CA ARG A 83 -7.53 -13.79 3.61
C ARG A 83 -8.02 -15.19 3.89
N GLN A 84 -8.57 -15.36 5.08
CA GLN A 84 -9.36 -16.54 5.43
C GLN A 84 -10.86 -16.22 5.31
N GLU A 85 -11.68 -17.26 5.21
CA GLU A 85 -13.12 -17.11 5.04
C GLU A 85 -13.91 -17.07 6.36
N ARG A 86 -13.38 -17.69 7.40
CA ARG A 86 -14.13 -17.82 8.68
C ARG A 86 -13.22 -17.68 9.89
N PRO A 87 -13.33 -16.57 10.64
CA PRO A 87 -14.01 -15.33 10.23
C PRO A 87 -13.33 -14.70 9.03
N PRO A 88 -14.02 -13.86 8.24
CA PRO A 88 -13.40 -13.19 7.09
C PRO A 88 -12.44 -12.11 7.59
N LEU A 89 -11.14 -12.36 7.44
CA LEU A 89 -10.08 -11.42 7.81
C LEU A 89 -8.81 -11.71 7.01
N PHE A 90 -7.93 -10.72 6.90
CA PHE A 90 -6.60 -10.93 6.35
C PHE A 90 -5.71 -11.65 7.36
N THR A 91 -5.02 -12.68 6.90
CA THR A 91 -4.09 -13.47 7.72
C THR A 91 -2.66 -13.01 7.56
N GLN A 92 -2.29 -12.60 6.34
CA GLN A 92 -0.97 -12.05 6.08
C GLN A 92 -1.01 -11.00 4.96
N ILE A 93 -0.10 -10.04 5.06
CA ILE A 93 0.16 -9.05 4.03
C ILE A 93 1.67 -9.03 3.78
N ARG A 94 2.06 -9.05 2.50
CA ARG A 94 3.46 -9.01 2.07
C ARG A 94 3.68 -7.85 1.12
N TYR A 95 4.84 -7.21 1.23
CA TYR A 95 5.25 -6.19 0.28
C TYR A 95 6.65 -6.44 -0.26
N GLU A 96 6.88 -6.01 -1.48
CA GLU A 96 8.19 -5.89 -2.12
C GLU A 96 8.35 -4.45 -2.56
N LEU A 97 9.30 -3.76 -1.94
CA LEU A 97 9.66 -2.38 -2.28
C LEU A 97 10.96 -2.38 -3.08
N ARG A 98 10.87 -1.96 -4.33
CA ARG A 98 12.02 -1.77 -5.21
C ARG A 98 12.41 -0.31 -5.24
N LEU A 99 13.67 -0.03 -4.97
CA LEU A 99 14.23 1.32 -4.99
C LEU A 99 15.36 1.42 -6.01
N VAL A 100 15.31 2.45 -6.83
CA VAL A 100 16.47 2.82 -7.64
C VAL A 100 17.43 3.58 -6.74
N THR A 101 18.49 2.90 -6.31
CA THR A 101 19.41 3.43 -5.28
C THR A 101 20.78 2.74 -5.31
N ASP A 102 21.80 3.47 -4.92
CA ASP A 102 23.16 2.97 -4.68
C ASP A 102 23.44 2.67 -3.20
N GLU A 103 22.41 2.77 -2.36
CA GLU A 103 22.55 2.53 -0.93
C GLU A 103 22.95 1.07 -0.62
N SER A 104 23.76 0.91 0.43
CA SER A 104 24.25 -0.40 0.84
C SER A 104 23.13 -1.30 1.40
N PRO A 105 23.31 -2.63 1.39
CA PRO A 105 22.34 -3.56 1.99
C PRO A 105 22.00 -3.24 3.45
N ARG A 106 22.99 -2.74 4.21
CA ARG A 106 22.78 -2.30 5.60
C ARG A 106 21.83 -1.11 5.69
N ARG A 107 21.93 -0.16 4.75
CA ARG A 107 21.05 1.01 4.68
C ARG A 107 19.64 0.62 4.27
N LEU A 108 19.50 -0.34 3.35
CA LEU A 108 18.20 -0.90 2.96
C LEU A 108 17.51 -1.59 4.13
N GLU A 109 18.24 -2.37 4.93
CA GLU A 109 17.69 -3.01 6.13
C GLU A 109 17.31 -1.97 7.20
N LEU A 110 18.08 -0.91 7.36
CA LEU A 110 17.72 0.19 8.24
C LEU A 110 16.40 0.85 7.79
N LEU A 111 16.24 1.11 6.49
CA LEU A 111 14.99 1.63 5.94
C LEU A 111 13.82 0.66 6.22
N ARG A 112 13.98 -0.64 5.94
CA ARG A 112 12.96 -1.65 6.19
C ARG A 112 12.46 -1.63 7.64
N ARG A 113 13.37 -1.57 8.60
CA ARG A 113 13.04 -1.47 10.03
C ARG A 113 12.29 -0.19 10.35
N ASN A 114 12.69 0.92 9.78
CA ASN A 114 12.03 2.20 9.98
C ASN A 114 10.61 2.23 9.40
N LEU A 115 10.39 1.60 8.24
CA LEU A 115 9.06 1.47 7.65
C LEU A 115 8.10 0.71 8.58
N ALA A 116 8.58 -0.38 9.18
CA ALA A 116 7.82 -1.17 10.15
C ALA A 116 7.56 -0.40 11.46
N ALA A 117 8.54 0.38 11.93
CA ALA A 117 8.44 1.07 13.22
C ALA A 117 7.51 2.31 13.18
N HIS A 118 7.45 3.03 12.09
CA HIS A 118 6.87 4.38 12.03
C HIS A 118 5.66 4.55 11.11
N GLY A 119 5.24 3.51 10.40
CA GLY A 119 4.06 3.56 9.53
C GLY A 119 2.76 3.40 10.31
N THR A 120 1.89 4.41 10.30
CA THR A 120 0.58 4.34 10.99
C THR A 120 -0.29 3.22 10.46
N VAL A 121 -0.47 3.13 9.15
CA VAL A 121 -1.24 2.04 8.52
C VAL A 121 -0.54 0.71 8.73
N TYR A 122 0.78 0.68 8.56
CA TYR A 122 1.58 -0.53 8.81
C TYR A 122 1.33 -1.07 10.22
N ASN A 123 1.51 -0.25 11.25
CA ASN A 123 1.34 -0.66 12.64
C ASN A 123 -0.08 -1.09 12.96
N THR A 124 -1.08 -0.43 12.39
CA THR A 124 -2.49 -0.80 12.56
C THR A 124 -2.75 -2.19 12.00
N LEU A 125 -2.28 -2.47 10.78
CA LEU A 125 -2.45 -3.78 10.14
C LEU A 125 -1.63 -4.87 10.83
N ALA A 126 -0.39 -4.57 11.22
CA ALA A 126 0.49 -5.51 11.93
C ALA A 126 -0.05 -5.92 13.31
N GLY A 127 -0.93 -5.12 13.92
CA GLY A 127 -1.65 -5.47 15.13
C GLY A 127 -2.75 -6.51 14.93
N SER A 128 -3.16 -6.76 13.70
CA SER A 128 -4.28 -7.65 13.35
C SER A 128 -3.90 -8.86 12.51
N CYS A 129 -2.85 -8.76 11.72
CA CYS A 129 -2.35 -9.85 10.87
C CYS A 129 -0.83 -9.78 10.72
N ASP A 130 -0.26 -10.80 10.11
CA ASP A 130 1.18 -10.86 9.84
C ASP A 130 1.54 -9.95 8.64
N VAL A 131 2.25 -8.87 8.93
CA VAL A 131 2.72 -7.91 7.91
C VAL A 131 4.24 -7.95 7.85
N ASP A 132 4.79 -8.29 6.70
CA ASP A 132 6.24 -8.29 6.47
C ASP A 132 6.53 -7.99 4.99
N GLY A 133 7.79 -7.72 4.70
CA GLY A 133 8.23 -7.46 3.34
C GLY A 133 9.71 -7.21 3.22
N GLU A 134 10.13 -6.93 2.00
CA GLU A 134 11.52 -6.71 1.67
C GLU A 134 11.74 -5.40 0.90
N VAL A 135 12.95 -4.88 1.00
CA VAL A 135 13.40 -3.69 0.31
C VAL A 135 14.59 -4.09 -0.57
N ILE A 136 14.47 -3.87 -1.88
CA ILE A 136 15.43 -4.31 -2.88
C ILE A 136 15.96 -3.11 -3.66
N ALA A 137 17.29 -3.01 -3.80
CA ALA A 137 17.90 -2.07 -4.72
C ALA A 137 17.80 -2.61 -6.15
N VAL A 138 17.42 -1.76 -7.10
CA VAL A 138 17.33 -2.07 -8.52
C VAL A 138 17.94 -0.95 -9.35
N ASP A 139 18.38 -1.24 -10.56
CA ASP A 139 18.95 -0.26 -11.47
C ASP A 139 17.89 0.59 -12.17
N SER A 140 16.69 0.01 -12.38
CA SER A 140 15.55 0.68 -13.01
C SER A 140 14.21 0.10 -12.55
N LEU A 141 13.12 0.84 -12.79
CA LEU A 141 11.75 0.42 -12.48
C LEU A 141 10.98 -0.10 -13.69
N ASP A 142 11.64 -0.65 -14.69
CA ASP A 142 11.04 -1.18 -15.91
C ASP A 142 10.17 -2.41 -15.60
N THR A 143 9.06 -2.18 -14.92
CA THR A 143 8.05 -3.20 -14.68
C THR A 143 6.77 -2.81 -15.40
N PRO A 144 6.16 -3.69 -16.20
CA PRO A 144 4.85 -3.44 -16.82
C PRO A 144 3.85 -3.01 -15.74
N ARG A 145 3.05 -2.00 -16.02
CA ARG A 145 2.01 -1.49 -15.09
C ARG A 145 0.98 -2.55 -14.68
N TYR A 146 0.85 -3.59 -15.51
CA TYR A 146 0.01 -4.76 -15.25
C TYR A 146 0.75 -6.03 -15.62
N PRO A 147 0.53 -7.14 -14.91
CA PRO A 147 0.95 -8.43 -15.46
C PRO A 147 0.28 -8.60 -16.84
N PRO A 148 0.96 -9.18 -17.83
CA PRO A 148 0.34 -9.47 -19.11
C PRO A 148 -0.93 -10.31 -18.85
N GLU A 149 -2.03 -9.96 -19.51
CA GLU A 149 -3.23 -10.78 -19.46
C GLU A 149 -2.81 -12.23 -19.76
N ALA A 150 -3.24 -13.16 -18.90
CA ALA A 150 -3.05 -14.57 -19.16
C ALA A 150 -3.66 -14.86 -20.54
N PRO A 151 -2.97 -15.56 -21.45
CA PRO A 151 -3.53 -15.88 -22.75
C PRO A 151 -4.87 -16.58 -22.52
N GLY A 152 -5.92 -15.99 -23.08
CA GLY A 152 -7.27 -16.48 -22.94
C GLY A 152 -7.33 -17.95 -23.31
N GLY A 153 -7.65 -18.78 -22.31
CA GLY A 153 -7.98 -20.16 -22.57
C GLY A 153 -9.27 -20.21 -23.39
N LEU A 154 -9.19 -20.81 -24.56
CA LEU A 154 -10.32 -21.23 -25.35
C LEU A 154 -11.14 -22.27 -24.58
#